data_ebc9e3ef4a9681708e24bf021a59ef8b
#
_entry.id   ebc9e3ef4a9681708e24bf021a59ef8b
#
_cell.length_a   1.000
_cell.length_b   1.000
_cell.length_c   1.000
_cell.angle_alpha   90.00
_cell.angle_beta   90.00
_cell.angle_gamma   90.00
#
_symmetry.space_group_name_H-M   'P 1'
#
loop_
_entity.id
_entity.type
_entity.pdbx_description
1 polymer ?
#
loop_
_entity_poly.entity_id
_entity_poly.type
_entity_poly.pdbx_seq_one_letter_code
_entity_poly.pdbx_strand_id
1 'polypeptide(L)'
;MVKMKKSIGSYALASLLCLAGSASVMAQDKAAEATKTERYKPNNELIVAIEPASGQNPAEVELGKKLFFDPRLSRSGFISCNSCHNLGMGGSDNLPTSIGHNWQEGPINSPTVLNSSLNFVQFWDGRAADLREQAGGPIANPLEMASSHDLVVNILESIPQYKEEFKKVYGTDTITINEVTKALAVFEETLVTPNAPFDRWLKGDENAINDQELRGYLTFKESGCVACHNGANAGGSSFQKMGLVEPYVTDNEAAGRAGVTGKDVDRMMFKVPTLRNVELTYPYFHDGAANTLAEAVDIMGRLQLGRKFTDNEIEDIVAFLKTLTGDQPRFEMPILPPSSDLTPRAKPFE
;
A
#
# COMPACT_ATOMS: atom_id res chain seq x y z
N MET A 1 74.49 -25.93 52.56
CA MET A 1 74.40 -25.77 54.02
C MET A 1 72.98 -25.63 54.44
N VAL A 2 72.42 -26.75 54.96
CA VAL A 2 71.82 -26.82 56.32
C VAL A 2 70.51 -26.04 56.42
N LYS A 3 69.35 -26.57 56.82
CA LYS A 3 68.93 -27.85 57.47
C LYS A 3 67.40 -27.99 57.35
N MET A 4 66.98 -29.22 57.22
CA MET A 4 65.59 -29.69 57.47
C MET A 4 65.07 -29.24 58.85
N LYS A 5 63.74 -29.08 58.99
CA LYS A 5 63.02 -29.75 60.10
C LYS A 5 61.55 -29.97 59.75
N LYS A 6 61.11 -31.18 60.04
CA LYS A 6 59.76 -31.75 60.00
C LYS A 6 58.93 -31.31 61.19
N SER A 7 57.58 -31.40 61.06
CA SER A 7 56.63 -31.89 62.07
C SER A 7 55.22 -31.67 61.58
N ILE A 8 54.38 -32.62 61.17
CA ILE A 8 53.49 -33.55 61.89
C ILE A 8 52.27 -32.84 62.54
N GLY A 9 51.13 -33.27 62.09
CA GLY A 9 49.87 -33.36 62.83
C GLY A 9 48.85 -32.36 62.35
N SER A 10 47.63 -32.64 62.15
CA SER A 10 46.75 -33.78 62.47
C SER A 10 45.42 -33.55 61.69
N TYR A 11 44.84 -34.66 61.41
CA TYR A 11 43.50 -34.86 60.85
C TYR A 11 42.43 -34.12 61.67
N ALA A 12 41.45 -33.48 60.97
CA ALA A 12 39.99 -33.50 61.12
C ALA A 12 39.40 -32.24 60.60
N LEU A 13 38.71 -32.34 59.54
CA LEU A 13 37.34 -31.72 59.24
C LEU A 13 36.96 -31.99 57.82
N ALA A 14 36.57 -33.20 57.53
CA ALA A 14 35.73 -33.47 56.36
C ALA A 14 34.33 -33.70 56.89
N SER A 15 33.40 -32.82 56.56
CA SER A 15 31.93 -33.03 56.53
C SER A 15 31.21 -31.75 56.96
N LEU A 16 31.14 -30.77 56.06
CA LEU A 16 30.06 -29.71 56.04
C LEU A 16 30.11 -28.86 54.78
N LEU A 17 30.06 -29.51 53.61
CA LEU A 17 29.99 -28.75 52.30
C LEU A 17 29.12 -29.49 51.27
N CYS A 18 27.95 -30.00 51.66
CA CYS A 18 26.99 -30.60 50.75
C CYS A 18 25.52 -30.13 50.92
N LEU A 19 25.29 -29.02 51.59
CA LEU A 19 23.89 -28.49 51.76
C LEU A 19 23.67 -27.07 51.28
N ALA A 20 24.66 -26.41 50.64
CA ALA A 20 24.53 -25.08 50.09
C ALA A 20 24.28 -25.02 48.56
N GLY A 21 24.42 -26.15 47.85
CA GLY A 21 24.30 -26.22 46.39
C GLY A 21 22.88 -26.39 45.88
N SER A 22 21.95 -26.91 46.68
CA SER A 22 20.58 -27.18 46.23
C SER A 22 19.61 -26.03 46.39
N ALA A 23 19.94 -25.04 47.22
CA ALA A 23 19.08 -23.84 47.39
C ALA A 23 19.32 -22.76 46.32
N SER A 24 20.52 -22.70 45.71
CA SER A 24 20.84 -21.71 44.67
C SER A 24 20.30 -22.10 43.29
N VAL A 25 20.18 -23.39 42.98
CA VAL A 25 19.62 -23.87 41.72
C VAL A 25 18.08 -23.70 41.72
N MET A 26 17.42 -23.96 42.84
CA MET A 26 15.97 -23.77 42.97
C MET A 26 15.54 -22.27 42.97
N ALA A 27 16.43 -21.35 43.33
CA ALA A 27 16.19 -19.91 43.27
C ALA A 27 16.38 -19.31 41.86
N GLN A 28 17.26 -19.91 41.04
CA GLN A 28 17.45 -19.53 39.65
C GLN A 28 16.31 -20.02 38.75
N ASP A 29 15.78 -21.21 38.97
CA ASP A 29 14.61 -21.73 38.24
C ASP A 29 13.32 -20.94 38.56
N LYS A 30 13.14 -20.45 39.79
CA LYS A 30 11.99 -19.58 40.14
C LYS A 30 12.14 -18.17 39.63
N ALA A 31 13.34 -17.66 39.37
CA ALA A 31 13.54 -16.33 38.76
C ALA A 31 13.34 -16.35 37.24
N ALA A 32 13.50 -17.50 36.58
CA ALA A 32 13.24 -17.67 35.15
C ALA A 32 11.73 -17.86 34.84
N GLU A 33 10.90 -18.15 35.83
CA GLU A 33 9.45 -18.34 35.67
C GLU A 33 8.63 -17.03 35.87
N ALA A 34 9.28 -15.96 36.24
CA ALA A 34 8.61 -14.75 36.75
C ALA A 34 8.58 -13.53 35.82
N THR A 35 8.71 -13.70 34.48
CA THR A 35 8.38 -12.61 33.51
C THR A 35 8.03 -13.15 32.13
N LYS A 36 6.99 -13.94 31.99
CA LYS A 36 6.20 -13.90 30.78
C LYS A 36 5.39 -12.59 30.85
N THR A 37 5.98 -11.50 30.39
CA THR A 37 5.20 -10.29 30.05
C THR A 37 4.12 -10.76 29.07
N GLU A 38 2.87 -10.60 29.47
CA GLU A 38 1.73 -10.98 28.62
C GLU A 38 1.90 -10.25 27.27
N ARG A 39 1.90 -11.00 26.18
CA ARG A 39 2.05 -10.45 24.84
C ARG A 39 0.92 -9.47 24.57
N TYR A 40 1.23 -8.29 24.05
CA TYR A 40 0.21 -7.31 23.69
C TYR A 40 -0.84 -7.92 22.75
N LYS A 41 -2.12 -7.67 23.06
CA LYS A 41 -3.26 -8.13 22.26
C LYS A 41 -3.98 -6.93 21.67
N PRO A 42 -4.55 -7.07 20.45
CA PRO A 42 -5.27 -5.98 19.83
C PRO A 42 -6.49 -5.58 20.66
N ASN A 43 -6.66 -4.28 20.86
CA ASN A 43 -7.80 -3.73 21.59
C ASN A 43 -8.13 -2.32 21.06
N ASN A 44 -9.22 -2.22 20.28
CA ASN A 44 -9.67 -0.97 19.66
C ASN A 44 -8.57 -0.26 18.86
N GLU A 45 -7.88 -1.01 18.00
CA GLU A 45 -6.83 -0.48 17.17
C GLU A 45 -7.37 0.50 16.13
N LEU A 46 -6.59 1.54 15.81
CA LEU A 46 -6.98 2.54 14.81
C LEU A 46 -6.89 2.02 13.38
N ILE A 47 -6.01 1.04 13.12
CA ILE A 47 -6.00 0.28 11.87
C ILE A 47 -6.98 -0.87 12.03
N VAL A 48 -7.88 -1.06 11.06
CA VAL A 48 -8.86 -2.15 11.06
C VAL A 48 -8.63 -3.09 9.89
N ALA A 49 -9.05 -4.34 10.04
CA ALA A 49 -8.88 -5.37 9.01
C ALA A 49 -9.67 -5.03 7.73
N ILE A 50 -9.10 -5.38 6.56
CA ILE A 50 -9.81 -5.32 5.29
C ILE A 50 -10.72 -6.55 5.16
N GLU A 51 -11.97 -6.31 4.76
CA GLU A 51 -12.90 -7.38 4.39
C GLU A 51 -12.87 -7.63 2.87
N PRO A 52 -13.11 -8.87 2.42
CA PRO A 52 -13.21 -9.18 1.00
C PRO A 52 -14.29 -8.33 0.31
N ALA A 53 -14.04 -7.96 -0.97
CA ALA A 53 -15.05 -7.29 -1.77
C ALA A 53 -16.31 -8.17 -1.92
N SER A 54 -17.48 -7.55 -1.91
CA SER A 54 -18.75 -8.26 -2.03
C SER A 54 -19.84 -7.36 -2.63
N GLY A 55 -20.79 -7.97 -3.32
CA GLY A 55 -21.97 -7.27 -3.82
C GLY A 55 -21.86 -6.70 -5.24
N GLN A 56 -20.67 -6.73 -5.86
CA GLN A 56 -20.48 -6.27 -7.25
C GLN A 56 -21.17 -7.23 -8.23
N ASN A 57 -21.74 -6.67 -9.30
CA ASN A 57 -22.31 -7.47 -10.39
C ASN A 57 -21.19 -8.15 -11.20
N PRO A 58 -21.14 -9.51 -11.26
CA PRO A 58 -20.05 -10.20 -11.95
C PRO A 58 -19.90 -9.84 -13.43
N ALA A 59 -21.00 -9.55 -14.13
CA ALA A 59 -20.95 -9.15 -15.55
C ALA A 59 -20.34 -7.74 -15.72
N GLU A 60 -20.61 -6.84 -14.79
CA GLU A 60 -20.04 -5.48 -14.75
C GLU A 60 -18.56 -5.52 -14.38
N VAL A 61 -18.17 -6.36 -13.41
CA VAL A 61 -16.77 -6.63 -13.06
C VAL A 61 -15.97 -7.13 -14.27
N GLU A 62 -16.51 -8.11 -15.01
CA GLU A 62 -15.84 -8.67 -16.20
C GLU A 62 -15.69 -7.64 -17.31
N LEU A 63 -16.72 -6.81 -17.53
CA LEU A 63 -16.66 -5.70 -18.48
C LEU A 63 -15.59 -4.68 -18.04
N GLY A 64 -15.60 -4.25 -16.80
CA GLY A 64 -14.60 -3.31 -16.24
C GLY A 64 -13.18 -3.87 -16.32
N LYS A 65 -12.99 -5.18 -16.06
CA LYS A 65 -11.70 -5.84 -16.21
C LYS A 65 -11.21 -5.76 -17.66
N LYS A 66 -12.04 -6.05 -18.66
CA LYS A 66 -11.66 -5.92 -20.08
C LYS A 66 -11.23 -4.49 -20.41
N LEU A 67 -12.00 -3.48 -19.96
CA LEU A 67 -11.67 -2.07 -20.17
C LEU A 67 -10.36 -1.67 -19.50
N PHE A 68 -10.08 -2.15 -18.28
CA PHE A 68 -8.84 -1.88 -17.55
C PHE A 68 -7.59 -2.39 -18.28
N PHE A 69 -7.72 -3.51 -19.01
CA PHE A 69 -6.63 -4.11 -19.79
C PHE A 69 -6.63 -3.69 -21.27
N ASP A 70 -7.63 -2.93 -21.75
CA ASP A 70 -7.73 -2.62 -23.18
C ASP A 70 -6.87 -1.41 -23.59
N PRO A 71 -5.75 -1.61 -24.30
CA PRO A 71 -4.87 -0.51 -24.69
C PRO A 71 -5.50 0.40 -25.77
N ARG A 72 -6.58 -0.05 -26.45
CA ARG A 72 -7.28 0.76 -27.46
C ARG A 72 -7.97 1.98 -26.89
N LEU A 73 -8.16 2.03 -25.55
CA LEU A 73 -8.69 3.22 -24.87
C LEU A 73 -7.69 4.37 -24.88
N SER A 74 -6.41 4.12 -25.16
CA SER A 74 -5.40 5.17 -25.35
C SER A 74 -5.29 5.58 -26.83
N ARG A 75 -4.82 6.81 -27.06
CA ARG A 75 -4.55 7.33 -28.42
C ARG A 75 -3.56 6.47 -29.18
N SER A 76 -2.52 6.02 -28.49
CA SER A 76 -1.45 5.20 -29.09
C SER A 76 -1.87 3.75 -29.35
N GLY A 77 -2.87 3.24 -28.64
CA GLY A 77 -3.21 1.81 -28.64
C GLY A 77 -2.20 0.93 -27.88
N PHE A 78 -1.30 1.51 -27.07
CA PHE A 78 -0.26 0.80 -26.32
C PHE A 78 -0.45 0.86 -24.81
N ILE A 79 -1.20 1.84 -24.31
CA ILE A 79 -1.34 2.14 -22.88
C ILE A 79 -2.73 1.75 -22.42
N SER A 80 -2.80 0.93 -21.39
CA SER A 80 -4.02 0.60 -20.65
C SER A 80 -3.86 1.04 -19.19
N CYS A 81 -4.92 0.94 -18.37
CA CYS A 81 -4.80 1.21 -16.94
C CYS A 81 -3.75 0.30 -16.29
N ASN A 82 -3.69 -0.97 -16.70
CA ASN A 82 -2.67 -1.92 -16.22
C ASN A 82 -1.23 -1.54 -16.59
N SER A 83 -1.00 -0.59 -17.51
CA SER A 83 0.37 -0.15 -17.85
C SER A 83 1.03 0.59 -16.69
N CYS A 84 0.28 1.46 -15.99
CA CYS A 84 0.75 2.22 -14.84
C CYS A 84 0.30 1.63 -13.50
N HIS A 85 -0.76 0.80 -13.51
CA HIS A 85 -1.32 0.13 -12.34
C HIS A 85 -1.25 -1.39 -12.50
N ASN A 86 -0.03 -1.91 -12.72
CA ASN A 86 0.20 -3.31 -13.01
C ASN A 86 -0.19 -4.21 -11.84
N LEU A 87 -1.25 -5.00 -12.01
CA LEU A 87 -1.77 -5.89 -10.98
C LEU A 87 -0.79 -7.01 -10.59
N GLY A 88 0.18 -7.33 -11.44
CA GLY A 88 1.28 -8.24 -11.12
C GLY A 88 2.43 -7.60 -10.34
N MET A 89 2.38 -6.28 -10.12
CA MET A 89 3.43 -5.49 -9.45
C MET A 89 2.86 -4.66 -8.29
N GLY A 90 1.90 -5.21 -7.55
CA GLY A 90 1.28 -4.50 -6.42
C GLY A 90 0.34 -3.35 -6.84
N GLY A 91 -0.14 -3.35 -8.09
CA GLY A 91 -1.06 -2.33 -8.61
C GLY A 91 -0.39 -0.97 -8.92
N SER A 92 0.92 -0.95 -9.13
CA SER A 92 1.75 0.20 -9.52
C SER A 92 2.72 -0.22 -10.63
N ASP A 93 3.49 0.70 -11.21
CA ASP A 93 4.53 0.39 -12.20
C ASP A 93 5.95 0.37 -11.61
N ASN A 94 6.08 0.67 -10.32
CA ASN A 94 7.36 0.75 -9.62
C ASN A 94 8.37 1.74 -10.25
N LEU A 95 7.87 2.79 -10.90
CA LEU A 95 8.67 3.90 -11.43
C LEU A 95 8.51 5.14 -10.53
N PRO A 96 9.51 6.04 -10.47
CA PRO A 96 9.34 7.33 -9.79
C PRO A 96 8.13 8.11 -10.32
N THR A 97 7.97 8.15 -11.64
CA THR A 97 6.80 8.67 -12.35
C THR A 97 6.48 7.74 -13.52
N SER A 98 5.20 7.58 -13.84
CA SER A 98 4.78 6.70 -14.94
C SER A 98 5.12 7.28 -16.31
N ILE A 99 5.28 6.39 -17.28
CA ILE A 99 5.53 6.75 -18.68
C ILE A 99 4.24 6.59 -19.48
N GLY A 100 3.76 7.69 -20.06
CA GLY A 100 2.54 7.73 -20.83
C GLY A 100 2.77 7.89 -22.34
N HIS A 101 1.78 8.50 -23.00
CA HIS A 101 1.78 8.71 -24.45
C HIS A 101 3.01 9.45 -24.94
N ASN A 102 3.57 9.03 -26.07
CA ASN A 102 4.81 9.58 -26.65
C ASN A 102 6.03 9.52 -25.71
N TRP A 103 6.06 8.55 -24.78
CA TRP A 103 7.12 8.36 -23.80
C TRP A 103 7.28 9.54 -22.84
N GLN A 104 6.25 10.37 -22.68
CA GLN A 104 6.25 11.47 -21.74
C GLN A 104 6.18 10.94 -20.31
N GLU A 105 6.94 11.54 -19.42
CA GLU A 105 6.87 11.23 -17.99
C GLU A 105 5.72 11.99 -17.33
N GLY A 106 4.98 11.28 -16.47
CA GLY A 106 3.97 11.89 -15.61
C GLY A 106 4.61 12.79 -14.53
N PRO A 107 3.87 13.72 -13.96
CA PRO A 107 4.41 14.67 -12.98
C PRO A 107 4.51 14.09 -11.55
N ILE A 108 3.96 12.89 -11.31
CA ILE A 108 3.80 12.35 -9.95
C ILE A 108 3.81 10.82 -9.99
N ASN A 109 4.24 10.21 -8.90
CA ASN A 109 4.25 8.75 -8.74
C ASN A 109 2.84 8.15 -8.85
N SER A 110 2.69 7.04 -9.59
CA SER A 110 1.43 6.31 -9.69
C SER A 110 1.14 5.53 -8.40
N PRO A 111 0.09 5.91 -7.65
CA PRO A 111 -0.28 5.15 -6.46
C PRO A 111 -0.87 3.79 -6.86
N THR A 112 -0.79 2.83 -5.94
CA THR A 112 -1.44 1.53 -6.17
C THR A 112 -2.94 1.66 -6.39
N VAL A 113 -3.47 0.89 -7.36
CA VAL A 113 -4.91 0.71 -7.55
C VAL A 113 -5.51 -0.28 -6.54
N LEU A 114 -4.66 -1.12 -5.89
CA LEU A 114 -5.13 -2.05 -4.86
C LEU A 114 -5.67 -1.28 -3.65
N ASN A 115 -6.84 -1.68 -3.17
CA ASN A 115 -7.56 -1.04 -2.06
C ASN A 115 -7.95 0.43 -2.30
N SER A 116 -7.88 0.92 -3.54
CA SER A 116 -8.20 2.32 -3.89
C SER A 116 -9.65 2.69 -3.57
N SER A 117 -10.57 1.73 -3.61
CA SER A 117 -11.98 1.90 -3.21
C SER A 117 -12.18 2.28 -1.74
N LEU A 118 -11.17 2.04 -0.89
CA LEU A 118 -11.19 2.40 0.54
C LEU A 118 -10.70 3.85 0.79
N ASN A 119 -10.25 4.55 -0.23
CA ASN A 119 -9.87 5.96 -0.12
C ASN A 119 -11.11 6.86 -0.10
N PHE A 120 -11.08 7.92 0.71
CA PHE A 120 -12.18 8.89 0.78
C PHE A 120 -12.28 9.81 -0.45
N VAL A 121 -11.20 9.96 -1.22
CA VAL A 121 -11.09 10.65 -2.51
C VAL A 121 -9.96 10.02 -3.33
N GLN A 122 -9.91 10.28 -4.64
CA GLN A 122 -8.90 9.74 -5.53
C GLN A 122 -7.86 10.78 -5.97
N PHE A 123 -6.71 10.31 -6.50
CA PHE A 123 -5.47 11.05 -6.74
C PHE A 123 -4.77 11.51 -5.46
N TRP A 124 -3.51 11.93 -5.58
CA TRP A 124 -2.73 12.48 -4.48
C TRP A 124 -3.33 13.78 -3.92
N ASP A 125 -3.85 14.62 -4.80
CA ASP A 125 -4.45 15.92 -4.49
C ASP A 125 -5.95 15.86 -4.16
N GLY A 126 -6.57 14.69 -4.33
CA GLY A 126 -7.99 14.46 -4.07
C GLY A 126 -8.93 15.22 -5.01
N ARG A 127 -8.51 15.40 -6.26
CA ARG A 127 -9.34 16.13 -7.27
C ARG A 127 -10.53 15.32 -7.78
N ALA A 128 -10.59 14.01 -7.58
CA ALA A 128 -11.74 13.18 -7.91
C ALA A 128 -12.39 12.62 -6.64
N ALA A 129 -13.72 12.67 -6.59
CA ALA A 129 -14.51 12.26 -5.43
C ALA A 129 -14.54 10.73 -5.24
N ASP A 130 -14.50 9.98 -6.34
CA ASP A 130 -14.60 8.52 -6.34
C ASP A 130 -13.81 7.89 -7.50
N LEU A 131 -13.82 6.56 -7.60
CA LEU A 131 -13.14 5.80 -8.66
C LEU A 131 -13.73 6.09 -10.05
N ARG A 132 -15.03 6.35 -10.14
CA ARG A 132 -15.70 6.62 -11.40
C ARG A 132 -15.24 7.96 -11.99
N GLU A 133 -15.18 9.00 -11.18
CA GLU A 133 -14.65 10.31 -11.60
C GLU A 133 -13.17 10.20 -11.92
N GLN A 134 -12.40 9.44 -11.12
CA GLN A 134 -10.97 9.23 -11.33
C GLN A 134 -10.69 8.61 -12.69
N ALA A 135 -11.40 7.54 -13.07
CA ALA A 135 -11.15 6.77 -14.29
C ALA A 135 -11.24 7.60 -15.58
N GLY A 136 -12.03 8.65 -15.59
CA GLY A 136 -12.15 9.57 -16.72
C GLY A 136 -10.93 10.46 -16.95
N GLY A 137 -10.17 10.75 -15.89
CA GLY A 137 -9.03 11.67 -15.95
C GLY A 137 -7.87 11.17 -16.82
N PRO A 138 -7.26 10.02 -16.51
CA PRO A 138 -6.14 9.43 -17.25
C PRO A 138 -6.43 9.21 -18.73
N ILE A 139 -7.66 8.86 -19.08
CA ILE A 139 -8.09 8.67 -20.47
C ILE A 139 -7.84 9.95 -21.30
N ALA A 140 -8.21 11.11 -20.76
CA ALA A 140 -8.12 12.39 -21.46
C ALA A 140 -6.79 13.13 -21.21
N ASN A 141 -5.97 12.67 -20.27
CA ASN A 141 -4.70 13.34 -19.95
C ASN A 141 -3.66 13.13 -21.05
N PRO A 142 -3.13 14.22 -21.67
CA PRO A 142 -2.14 14.09 -22.75
C PRO A 142 -0.82 13.46 -22.31
N LEU A 143 -0.46 13.52 -21.04
CA LEU A 143 0.75 12.88 -20.48
C LEU A 143 0.54 11.40 -20.14
N GLU A 144 -0.70 10.90 -20.13
CA GLU A 144 -1.04 9.53 -19.77
C GLU A 144 -1.56 8.76 -21.00
N MET A 145 -2.88 8.62 -21.18
CA MET A 145 -3.47 7.88 -22.30
C MET A 145 -3.69 8.75 -23.55
N ALA A 146 -3.69 10.07 -23.44
CA ALA A 146 -3.82 11.07 -24.50
C ALA A 146 -5.02 10.84 -25.45
N SER A 147 -6.07 10.20 -24.99
CA SER A 147 -7.28 9.92 -25.74
C SER A 147 -8.31 11.05 -25.55
N SER A 148 -9.54 10.80 -25.94
CA SER A 148 -10.69 11.61 -25.54
C SER A 148 -11.85 10.69 -25.19
N HIS A 149 -12.78 11.18 -24.37
CA HIS A 149 -13.99 10.42 -24.02
C HIS A 149 -14.78 10.01 -25.27
N ASP A 150 -14.90 10.90 -26.25
CA ASP A 150 -15.60 10.62 -27.52
C ASP A 150 -14.87 9.55 -28.35
N LEU A 151 -13.52 9.59 -28.39
CA LEU A 151 -12.75 8.58 -29.11
C LEU A 151 -12.91 7.20 -28.48
N VAL A 152 -12.87 7.11 -27.15
CA VAL A 152 -13.10 5.87 -26.41
C VAL A 152 -14.49 5.31 -26.70
N VAL A 153 -15.53 6.14 -26.62
CA VAL A 153 -16.90 5.74 -26.94
C VAL A 153 -16.99 5.23 -28.38
N ASN A 154 -16.43 5.96 -29.36
CA ASN A 154 -16.43 5.56 -30.75
C ASN A 154 -15.70 4.22 -30.99
N ILE A 155 -14.60 3.98 -30.29
CA ILE A 155 -13.87 2.69 -30.35
C ILE A 155 -14.78 1.56 -29.84
N LEU A 156 -15.36 1.71 -28.66
CA LEU A 156 -16.19 0.68 -28.03
C LEU A 156 -17.49 0.43 -28.83
N GLU A 157 -18.14 1.49 -29.33
CA GLU A 157 -19.33 1.39 -30.19
C GLU A 157 -19.04 0.68 -31.53
N SER A 158 -17.81 0.75 -32.03
CA SER A 158 -17.41 0.07 -33.27
C SER A 158 -17.23 -1.44 -33.11
N ILE A 159 -17.17 -1.94 -31.87
CA ILE A 159 -16.87 -3.34 -31.56
C ILE A 159 -18.17 -4.03 -31.12
N PRO A 160 -18.77 -4.91 -31.96
CA PRO A 160 -20.09 -5.49 -31.68
C PRO A 160 -20.18 -6.20 -30.33
N GLN A 161 -19.14 -6.93 -29.92
CA GLN A 161 -19.14 -7.64 -28.65
C GLN A 161 -19.18 -6.67 -27.44
N TYR A 162 -18.50 -5.54 -27.48
CA TYR A 162 -18.62 -4.53 -26.43
C TYR A 162 -20.05 -3.95 -26.37
N LYS A 163 -20.67 -3.66 -27.50
CA LYS A 163 -22.07 -3.22 -27.51
C LYS A 163 -23.00 -4.22 -26.82
N GLU A 164 -22.84 -5.50 -27.12
CA GLU A 164 -23.64 -6.55 -26.49
C GLU A 164 -23.38 -6.64 -24.99
N GLU A 165 -22.13 -6.54 -24.55
CA GLU A 165 -21.76 -6.58 -23.14
C GLU A 165 -22.30 -5.36 -22.38
N PHE A 166 -22.17 -4.15 -22.92
CA PHE A 166 -22.75 -2.93 -22.32
C PHE A 166 -24.27 -3.01 -22.26
N LYS A 167 -24.93 -3.48 -23.32
CA LYS A 167 -26.38 -3.72 -23.32
C LYS A 167 -26.80 -4.71 -22.25
N LYS A 168 -26.07 -5.81 -22.11
CA LYS A 168 -26.35 -6.83 -21.09
C LYS A 168 -26.21 -6.27 -19.65
N VAL A 169 -25.20 -5.44 -19.41
CA VAL A 169 -24.89 -4.88 -18.08
C VAL A 169 -25.80 -3.70 -17.72
N TYR A 170 -25.99 -2.78 -18.66
CA TYR A 170 -26.66 -1.49 -18.38
C TYR A 170 -28.04 -1.35 -19.03
N GLY A 171 -28.44 -2.27 -19.91
CA GLY A 171 -29.73 -2.22 -20.61
C GLY A 171 -29.82 -1.13 -21.68
N THR A 172 -28.70 -0.54 -22.09
CA THR A 172 -28.62 0.55 -23.09
C THR A 172 -28.10 0.06 -24.43
N ASP A 173 -28.59 0.64 -25.53
CA ASP A 173 -28.09 0.37 -26.88
C ASP A 173 -26.95 1.33 -27.27
N THR A 174 -26.65 2.32 -26.42
CA THR A 174 -25.63 3.34 -26.66
C THR A 174 -24.65 3.34 -25.50
N ILE A 175 -23.35 3.31 -25.81
CA ILE A 175 -22.28 3.39 -24.82
C ILE A 175 -22.01 4.87 -24.54
N THR A 176 -21.89 5.25 -23.27
CA THR A 176 -21.41 6.58 -22.87
C THR A 176 -20.17 6.45 -22.00
N ILE A 177 -19.41 7.52 -21.89
CA ILE A 177 -18.24 7.53 -21.01
C ILE A 177 -18.62 7.23 -19.54
N ASN A 178 -19.83 7.56 -19.14
CA ASN A 178 -20.33 7.29 -17.80
C ASN A 178 -20.45 5.80 -17.48
N GLU A 179 -20.90 4.97 -18.43
CA GLU A 179 -20.93 3.52 -18.26
C GLU A 179 -19.50 2.94 -18.30
N VAL A 180 -18.63 3.49 -19.16
CA VAL A 180 -17.22 3.07 -19.25
C VAL A 180 -16.52 3.30 -17.91
N THR A 181 -16.57 4.49 -17.36
CA THR A 181 -15.91 4.82 -16.09
C THR A 181 -16.57 4.10 -14.91
N LYS A 182 -17.89 3.86 -14.98
CA LYS A 182 -18.59 3.07 -13.96
C LYS A 182 -18.11 1.59 -13.96
N ALA A 183 -17.98 0.97 -15.14
CA ALA A 183 -17.49 -0.41 -15.22
C ALA A 183 -16.05 -0.52 -14.71
N LEU A 184 -15.17 0.44 -15.04
CA LEU A 184 -13.81 0.50 -14.51
C LEU A 184 -13.82 0.58 -12.98
N ALA A 185 -14.61 1.49 -12.41
CA ALA A 185 -14.74 1.65 -10.96
C ALA A 185 -15.22 0.35 -10.27
N VAL A 186 -16.24 -0.32 -10.81
CA VAL A 186 -16.77 -1.58 -10.25
C VAL A 186 -15.73 -2.70 -10.29
N PHE A 187 -14.90 -2.76 -11.33
CA PHE A 187 -13.77 -3.70 -11.34
C PHE A 187 -12.74 -3.34 -10.27
N GLU A 188 -12.35 -2.07 -10.16
CA GLU A 188 -11.37 -1.63 -9.16
C GLU A 188 -11.86 -1.84 -7.72
N GLU A 189 -13.18 -1.76 -7.45
CA GLU A 189 -13.76 -2.12 -6.15
C GLU A 189 -13.48 -3.57 -5.74
N THR A 190 -13.24 -4.46 -6.71
CA THR A 190 -12.87 -5.86 -6.42
C THR A 190 -11.40 -6.05 -6.10
N LEU A 191 -10.55 -5.04 -6.35
CA LEU A 191 -9.11 -5.10 -6.17
C LEU A 191 -8.70 -4.83 -4.71
N VAL A 192 -9.30 -5.54 -3.77
CA VAL A 192 -8.94 -5.47 -2.34
C VAL A 192 -8.01 -6.61 -1.95
N THR A 193 -7.18 -6.37 -0.93
CA THR A 193 -6.17 -7.33 -0.44
C THR A 193 -6.40 -7.68 1.04
N PRO A 194 -7.42 -8.49 1.35
CA PRO A 194 -7.73 -8.90 2.72
C PRO A 194 -6.70 -9.91 3.27
N ASN A 195 -6.91 -10.34 4.52
CA ASN A 195 -6.16 -11.41 5.18
C ASN A 195 -4.65 -11.17 5.33
N ALA A 196 -4.20 -9.92 5.31
CA ALA A 196 -2.82 -9.60 5.66
C ALA A 196 -2.46 -10.23 7.03
N PRO A 197 -1.20 -10.60 7.30
CA PRO A 197 -0.79 -11.09 8.63
C PRO A 197 -1.32 -10.19 9.76
N PHE A 198 -1.23 -8.87 9.61
CA PHE A 198 -1.75 -7.92 10.59
C PHE A 198 -3.28 -7.98 10.71
N ASP A 199 -4.03 -8.20 9.63
CA ASP A 199 -5.49 -8.36 9.68
C ASP A 199 -5.88 -9.61 10.47
N ARG A 200 -5.17 -10.73 10.30
CA ARG A 200 -5.42 -11.96 11.06
C ARG A 200 -5.12 -11.76 12.54
N TRP A 201 -4.06 -11.02 12.85
CA TRP A 201 -3.73 -10.67 14.23
C TRP A 201 -4.83 -9.78 14.85
N LEU A 202 -5.34 -8.77 14.13
CA LEU A 202 -6.46 -7.94 14.57
C LEU A 202 -7.73 -8.77 14.83
N LYS A 203 -7.92 -9.87 14.08
CA LYS A 203 -9.04 -10.82 14.24
C LYS A 203 -8.81 -11.89 15.32
N GLY A 204 -7.69 -11.83 16.05
CA GLY A 204 -7.39 -12.66 17.21
C GLY A 204 -6.43 -13.83 16.97
N ASP A 205 -5.81 -13.97 15.79
CA ASP A 205 -4.72 -14.93 15.57
C ASP A 205 -3.42 -14.36 16.15
N GLU A 206 -3.15 -14.66 17.41
CA GLU A 206 -1.97 -14.16 18.13
C GLU A 206 -0.64 -14.54 17.48
N ASN A 207 -0.60 -15.57 16.64
CA ASN A 207 0.60 -16.05 15.96
C ASN A 207 0.77 -15.51 14.52
N ALA A 208 -0.19 -14.71 14.03
CA ALA A 208 -0.14 -14.19 12.68
C ALA A 208 1.01 -13.20 12.44
N ILE A 209 1.50 -12.56 13.49
CA ILE A 209 2.70 -11.70 13.46
C ILE A 209 3.68 -12.15 14.54
N ASN A 210 4.98 -11.97 14.31
CA ASN A 210 6.04 -12.31 15.26
C ASN A 210 6.32 -11.16 16.24
N ASP A 211 7.28 -11.36 17.17
CA ASP A 211 7.56 -10.34 18.19
C ASP A 211 8.26 -9.09 17.63
N GLN A 212 9.06 -9.23 16.56
CA GLN A 212 9.65 -8.07 15.88
C GLN A 212 8.58 -7.22 15.19
N GLU A 213 7.68 -7.84 14.45
CA GLU A 213 6.56 -7.19 13.78
C GLU A 213 5.63 -6.51 14.78
N LEU A 214 5.39 -7.14 15.95
CA LEU A 214 4.62 -6.54 17.02
C LEU A 214 5.34 -5.33 17.65
N ARG A 215 6.63 -5.39 17.93
CA ARG A 215 7.40 -4.22 18.39
C ARG A 215 7.35 -3.10 17.38
N GLY A 216 7.48 -3.41 16.09
CA GLY A 216 7.35 -2.45 15.01
C GLY A 216 6.00 -1.75 15.00
N TYR A 217 4.91 -2.50 15.16
CA TYR A 217 3.58 -1.93 15.31
C TYR A 217 3.44 -1.01 16.53
N LEU A 218 3.93 -1.44 17.67
CA LEU A 218 3.87 -0.64 18.90
C LEU A 218 4.69 0.65 18.75
N THR A 219 5.89 0.58 18.18
CA THR A 219 6.72 1.75 17.88
C THR A 219 6.01 2.71 16.91
N PHE A 220 5.40 2.19 15.84
CA PHE A 220 4.60 2.95 14.89
C PHE A 220 3.41 3.64 15.57
N LYS A 221 2.68 2.93 16.42
CA LYS A 221 1.52 3.44 17.17
C LYS A 221 1.92 4.52 18.18
N GLU A 222 2.92 4.24 19.02
CA GLU A 222 3.39 5.12 20.09
C GLU A 222 4.07 6.38 19.56
N SER A 223 4.69 6.31 18.37
CA SER A 223 5.25 7.47 17.69
C SER A 223 4.20 8.39 17.08
N GLY A 224 2.93 7.97 17.01
CA GLY A 224 1.83 8.77 16.49
C GLY A 224 1.55 8.58 14.99
N CYS A 225 2.22 7.66 14.29
CA CYS A 225 1.99 7.39 12.85
C CYS A 225 0.53 7.01 12.56
N VAL A 226 -0.11 6.29 13.48
CA VAL A 226 -1.53 5.90 13.38
C VAL A 226 -2.51 7.08 13.37
N ALA A 227 -2.08 8.29 13.73
CA ALA A 227 -2.95 9.47 13.66
C ALA A 227 -3.35 9.81 12.22
N CYS A 228 -2.44 9.56 11.26
CA CYS A 228 -2.67 9.77 9.82
C CYS A 228 -2.88 8.44 9.10
N HIS A 229 -2.14 7.39 9.46
CA HIS A 229 -2.20 6.06 8.87
C HIS A 229 -3.14 5.15 9.66
N ASN A 230 -4.45 5.35 9.51
CA ASN A 230 -5.52 4.63 10.23
C ASN A 230 -6.59 4.10 9.28
N GLY A 231 -7.64 3.49 9.84
CA GLY A 231 -8.74 2.89 9.09
C GLY A 231 -8.36 1.59 8.39
N ALA A 232 -9.24 1.07 7.53
CA ALA A 232 -9.01 -0.19 6.81
C ALA A 232 -7.82 -0.10 5.86
N ASN A 233 -7.62 1.06 5.24
CA ASN A 233 -6.54 1.28 4.27
C ASN A 233 -5.21 1.68 4.92
N ALA A 234 -5.14 1.78 6.27
CA ALA A 234 -3.99 2.33 6.99
C ALA A 234 -3.51 3.64 6.34
N GLY A 235 -4.43 4.53 6.03
CA GLY A 235 -4.31 5.75 5.25
C GLY A 235 -5.57 6.01 4.42
N GLY A 236 -5.51 6.90 3.45
CA GLY A 236 -6.61 7.18 2.51
C GLY A 236 -7.82 7.91 3.12
N SER A 237 -7.75 8.38 4.37
CA SER A 237 -8.89 8.95 5.10
C SER A 237 -8.78 10.46 5.36
N SER A 238 -7.64 11.08 5.05
CA SER A 238 -7.39 12.50 5.32
C SER A 238 -6.34 13.08 4.38
N PHE A 239 -6.24 14.41 4.37
CA PHE A 239 -5.11 15.14 3.80
C PHE A 239 -4.13 15.51 4.89
N GLN A 240 -2.83 15.39 4.56
CA GLN A 240 -1.75 15.85 5.44
C GLN A 240 -0.66 16.56 4.64
N LYS A 241 -0.03 17.54 5.28
CA LYS A 241 1.10 18.24 4.68
C LYS A 241 2.33 17.35 4.71
N MET A 242 2.96 17.14 3.56
CA MET A 242 4.26 16.51 3.50
C MET A 242 5.31 17.47 4.05
N GLY A 243 6.02 17.05 5.11
CA GLY A 243 6.94 17.93 5.83
C GLY A 243 6.22 18.85 6.83
N LEU A 244 5.54 18.24 7.81
CA LEU A 244 4.78 18.96 8.84
C LEU A 244 5.70 19.68 9.85
N VAL A 245 6.78 19.02 10.29
CA VAL A 245 7.75 19.54 11.28
C VAL A 245 8.96 20.14 10.58
N GLU A 246 9.55 19.41 9.65
CA GLU A 246 10.64 19.90 8.80
C GLU A 246 10.16 19.92 7.35
N PRO A 247 10.46 20.97 6.56
CA PRO A 247 10.03 21.06 5.17
C PRO A 247 10.57 19.88 4.35
N TYR A 248 9.70 19.28 3.52
CA TYR A 248 10.12 18.33 2.49
C TYR A 248 10.68 19.12 1.31
N VAL A 249 11.95 18.87 0.97
CA VAL A 249 12.63 19.51 -0.18
C VAL A 249 12.60 18.56 -1.37
N THR A 250 12.04 19.02 -2.48
CA THR A 250 11.93 18.25 -3.72
C THR A 250 11.95 19.20 -4.91
N ASP A 251 12.44 18.70 -6.03
CA ASP A 251 12.36 19.39 -7.34
C ASP A 251 11.02 19.08 -8.06
N ASN A 252 10.18 18.25 -7.49
CA ASN A 252 8.86 17.94 -8.03
C ASN A 252 7.91 19.13 -7.86
N GLU A 253 7.28 19.56 -8.95
CA GLU A 253 6.42 20.76 -8.99
C GLU A 253 4.98 20.52 -8.49
N ALA A 254 4.64 19.29 -8.07
CA ALA A 254 3.28 18.98 -7.61
C ALA A 254 2.89 19.83 -6.40
N ALA A 255 1.91 20.70 -6.61
CA ALA A 255 1.44 21.62 -5.57
C ALA A 255 0.59 20.93 -4.48
N GLY A 256 0.27 19.64 -4.65
CA GLY A 256 -0.68 18.92 -3.79
C GLY A 256 -2.09 19.51 -3.90
N ARG A 257 -2.83 19.52 -2.82
CA ARG A 257 -4.20 20.02 -2.74
C ARG A 257 -4.34 21.49 -3.20
N ALA A 258 -3.28 22.31 -3.08
CA ALA A 258 -3.29 23.69 -3.57
C ALA A 258 -3.58 23.78 -5.08
N GLY A 259 -3.20 22.76 -5.87
CA GLY A 259 -3.54 22.70 -7.30
C GLY A 259 -5.04 22.56 -7.56
N VAL A 260 -5.81 22.08 -6.60
CA VAL A 260 -7.27 21.92 -6.67
C VAL A 260 -7.99 23.11 -6.07
N THR A 261 -7.55 23.58 -4.91
CA THR A 261 -8.26 24.61 -4.13
C THR A 261 -7.83 26.02 -4.48
N GLY A 262 -6.68 26.21 -5.11
CA GLY A 262 -6.05 27.53 -5.33
C GLY A 262 -5.54 28.22 -4.06
N LYS A 263 -5.55 27.52 -2.91
CA LYS A 263 -5.16 28.09 -1.63
C LYS A 263 -3.73 27.67 -1.27
N ASP A 264 -2.85 28.62 -0.98
CA ASP A 264 -1.47 28.34 -0.64
C ASP A 264 -1.31 27.54 0.68
N VAL A 265 -2.25 27.64 1.61
CA VAL A 265 -2.29 26.83 2.85
C VAL A 265 -2.37 25.34 2.56
N ASP A 266 -2.91 24.94 1.40
CA ASP A 266 -3.06 23.57 0.96
C ASP A 266 -1.84 23.06 0.14
N ARG A 267 -0.79 23.89 0.00
CA ARG A 267 0.44 23.50 -0.69
C ARG A 267 1.13 22.35 0.04
N MET A 268 1.57 21.36 -0.74
CA MET A 268 2.17 20.11 -0.24
C MET A 268 1.23 19.28 0.66
N MET A 269 -0.06 19.58 0.66
CA MET A 269 -1.05 18.70 1.28
C MET A 269 -1.45 17.62 0.29
N PHE A 270 -1.28 16.39 0.70
CA PHE A 270 -1.63 15.21 -0.08
C PHE A 270 -2.59 14.31 0.71
N LYS A 271 -3.43 13.58 -0.01
CA LYS A 271 -4.14 12.44 0.58
C LYS A 271 -3.10 11.51 1.18
N VAL A 272 -3.24 11.17 2.45
CA VAL A 272 -2.36 10.18 3.11
C VAL A 272 -2.44 8.88 2.33
N PRO A 273 -1.34 8.37 1.76
CA PRO A 273 -1.39 7.15 0.97
C PRO A 273 -1.67 5.93 1.85
N THR A 274 -2.21 4.89 1.23
CA THR A 274 -2.34 3.58 1.88
C THR A 274 -0.98 3.02 2.27
N LEU A 275 -0.92 2.34 3.42
CA LEU A 275 0.21 1.49 3.78
C LEU A 275 -0.05 0.02 3.47
N ARG A 276 -1.25 -0.34 2.98
CA ARG A 276 -1.52 -1.71 2.52
C ARG A 276 -0.66 -2.02 1.30
N ASN A 277 -0.02 -3.19 1.33
CA ASN A 277 0.91 -3.65 0.28
C ASN A 277 2.13 -2.73 0.06
N VAL A 278 2.46 -1.86 1.02
CA VAL A 278 3.48 -0.82 0.84
C VAL A 278 4.86 -1.38 0.49
N GLU A 279 5.20 -2.61 0.90
CA GLU A 279 6.46 -3.26 0.50
C GLU A 279 6.58 -3.54 -1.01
N LEU A 280 5.44 -3.59 -1.73
CA LEU A 280 5.38 -3.91 -3.16
C LEU A 280 5.41 -2.66 -4.05
N THR A 281 5.22 -1.45 -3.49
CA THR A 281 4.91 -0.22 -4.23
C THR A 281 6.01 0.85 -4.12
N TYR A 282 7.28 0.40 -4.14
CA TYR A 282 8.41 1.31 -4.28
C TYR A 282 8.46 1.92 -5.70
N PRO A 283 9.13 3.09 -5.89
CA PRO A 283 9.65 4.01 -4.88
C PRO A 283 8.54 4.79 -4.18
N TYR A 284 8.87 5.37 -3.02
CA TYR A 284 7.90 5.96 -2.11
C TYR A 284 7.79 7.48 -2.28
N PHE A 285 6.69 8.03 -1.73
CA PHE A 285 6.25 9.42 -1.80
C PHE A 285 5.67 9.81 -3.16
N HIS A 286 5.10 11.01 -3.22
CA HIS A 286 4.45 11.54 -4.42
C HIS A 286 5.40 11.77 -5.59
N ASP A 287 6.69 11.90 -5.32
CA ASP A 287 7.77 12.12 -6.29
C ASP A 287 8.67 10.87 -6.49
N GLY A 288 8.37 9.78 -5.80
CA GLY A 288 9.17 8.55 -5.88
C GLY A 288 10.61 8.70 -5.37
N ALA A 289 10.88 9.66 -4.48
CA ALA A 289 12.27 9.99 -4.09
C ALA A 289 12.90 8.96 -3.15
N ALA A 290 12.12 8.21 -2.35
CA ALA A 290 12.66 7.20 -1.45
C ALA A 290 12.58 5.81 -2.09
N ASN A 291 13.72 5.11 -2.15
CA ASN A 291 13.82 3.81 -2.85
C ASN A 291 13.57 2.60 -1.94
N THR A 292 13.64 2.77 -0.63
CA THR A 292 13.45 1.69 0.34
C THR A 292 12.47 2.08 1.44
N LEU A 293 11.79 1.08 2.04
CA LEU A 293 10.92 1.32 3.19
C LEU A 293 11.68 1.92 4.37
N ALA A 294 12.93 1.49 4.60
CA ALA A 294 13.76 2.02 5.68
C ALA A 294 14.02 3.52 5.49
N GLU A 295 14.36 3.93 4.28
CA GLU A 295 14.54 5.35 3.93
C GLU A 295 13.23 6.13 4.11
N ALA A 296 12.10 5.60 3.65
CA ALA A 296 10.81 6.25 3.80
C ALA A 296 10.40 6.39 5.27
N VAL A 297 10.67 5.40 6.12
CA VAL A 297 10.41 5.44 7.57
C VAL A 297 11.28 6.51 8.26
N ASP A 298 12.59 6.59 7.93
CA ASP A 298 13.47 7.62 8.48
C ASP A 298 13.01 9.03 8.08
N ILE A 299 12.70 9.23 6.80
CA ILE A 299 12.18 10.52 6.30
C ILE A 299 10.87 10.90 7.01
N MET A 300 9.91 9.97 7.14
CA MET A 300 8.65 10.22 7.85
C MET A 300 8.89 10.54 9.32
N GLY A 301 9.79 9.83 10.00
CA GLY A 301 10.16 10.12 11.39
C GLY A 301 10.64 11.55 11.55
N ARG A 302 11.58 11.98 10.73
CA ARG A 302 12.16 13.34 10.82
C ARG A 302 11.18 14.43 10.40
N LEU A 303 10.57 14.28 9.21
CA LEU A 303 9.83 15.39 8.61
C LEU A 303 8.40 15.52 9.16
N GLN A 304 7.75 14.42 9.54
CA GLN A 304 6.39 14.45 10.05
C GLN A 304 6.32 14.52 11.57
N LEU A 305 7.26 13.89 12.27
CA LEU A 305 7.22 13.74 13.73
C LEU A 305 8.33 14.52 14.47
N GLY A 306 9.34 15.04 13.74
CA GLY A 306 10.54 15.63 14.35
C GLY A 306 11.34 14.60 15.16
N ARG A 307 11.20 13.30 14.84
CA ARG A 307 11.83 12.18 15.56
C ARG A 307 12.82 11.47 14.67
N LYS A 308 14.05 11.29 15.16
CA LYS A 308 15.02 10.41 14.55
C LYS A 308 14.89 9.03 15.18
N PHE A 309 14.46 8.05 14.42
CA PHE A 309 14.44 6.65 14.83
C PHE A 309 15.85 6.08 14.86
N THR A 310 16.08 5.11 15.73
CA THR A 310 17.28 4.25 15.70
C THR A 310 17.14 3.22 14.57
N ASP A 311 18.26 2.64 14.14
CA ASP A 311 18.26 1.61 13.09
C ASP A 311 17.36 0.42 13.47
N ASN A 312 17.38 -0.03 14.73
CA ASN A 312 16.51 -1.10 15.21
C ASN A 312 15.02 -0.73 15.17
N GLU A 313 14.66 0.51 15.52
CA GLU A 313 13.26 0.98 15.42
C GLU A 313 12.80 1.03 13.96
N ILE A 314 13.68 1.45 13.03
CA ILE A 314 13.38 1.43 11.59
C ILE A 314 13.18 0.00 11.11
N GLU A 315 14.07 -0.94 11.47
CA GLU A 315 13.95 -2.35 11.11
C GLU A 315 12.66 -2.99 11.64
N ASP A 316 12.30 -2.71 12.90
CA ASP A 316 11.06 -3.20 13.51
C ASP A 316 9.81 -2.59 12.83
N ILE A 317 9.79 -1.28 12.54
CA ILE A 317 8.69 -0.62 11.81
C ILE A 317 8.57 -1.21 10.39
N VAL A 318 9.68 -1.42 9.69
CA VAL A 318 9.68 -2.05 8.35
C VAL A 318 9.14 -3.47 8.42
N ALA A 319 9.50 -4.25 9.44
CA ALA A 319 8.95 -5.59 9.65
C ALA A 319 7.41 -5.52 9.83
N PHE A 320 6.91 -4.59 10.64
CA PHE A 320 5.47 -4.35 10.77
C PHE A 320 4.82 -3.96 9.43
N LEU A 321 5.38 -3.01 8.69
CA LEU A 321 4.80 -2.55 7.42
C LEU A 321 4.63 -3.69 6.40
N LYS A 322 5.52 -4.67 6.40
CA LYS A 322 5.41 -5.88 5.55
C LYS A 322 4.22 -6.75 5.93
N THR A 323 3.80 -6.74 7.20
CA THR A 323 2.60 -7.49 7.63
C THR A 323 1.29 -6.91 7.10
N LEU A 324 1.33 -5.76 6.45
CA LEU A 324 0.16 -5.12 5.82
C LEU A 324 -0.07 -5.59 4.37
N THR A 325 0.74 -6.52 3.87
CA THR A 325 0.56 -7.16 2.55
C THR A 325 -0.46 -8.28 2.67
N GLY A 326 -1.61 -8.12 2.01
CA GLY A 326 -2.71 -9.08 2.03
C GLY A 326 -2.72 -10.03 0.84
N ASP A 327 -3.77 -10.85 0.76
CA ASP A 327 -4.01 -11.74 -0.37
C ASP A 327 -4.18 -10.92 -1.64
N GLN A 328 -3.32 -11.17 -2.64
CA GLN A 328 -3.37 -10.45 -3.91
C GLN A 328 -4.58 -10.91 -4.74
N PRO A 329 -5.26 -10.00 -5.45
CA PRO A 329 -6.41 -10.35 -6.28
C PRO A 329 -6.05 -11.44 -7.30
N ARG A 330 -6.90 -12.45 -7.40
CA ARG A 330 -6.76 -13.52 -8.40
C ARG A 330 -7.80 -13.32 -9.49
N PHE A 331 -7.35 -13.22 -10.73
CA PHE A 331 -8.21 -13.08 -11.89
C PHE A 331 -7.58 -13.75 -13.10
N GLU A 332 -8.41 -14.18 -14.03
CA GLU A 332 -7.95 -14.62 -15.34
C GLU A 332 -7.76 -13.39 -16.24
N MET A 333 -6.66 -13.39 -17.00
CA MET A 333 -6.41 -12.34 -18.00
C MET A 333 -7.58 -12.30 -19.00
N PRO A 334 -8.18 -11.12 -19.24
CA PRO A 334 -9.32 -11.04 -20.13
C PRO A 334 -8.90 -11.27 -21.59
N ILE A 335 -9.75 -11.95 -22.36
CA ILE A 335 -9.67 -11.98 -23.82
C ILE A 335 -10.46 -10.79 -24.33
N LEU A 336 -9.76 -9.83 -24.94
CA LEU A 336 -10.39 -8.63 -25.46
C LEU A 336 -11.18 -8.93 -26.74
N PRO A 337 -12.36 -8.32 -26.94
CA PRO A 337 -13.10 -8.42 -28.17
C PRO A 337 -12.27 -7.97 -29.38
N PRO A 338 -12.35 -8.64 -30.54
CA PRO A 338 -11.63 -8.22 -31.73
C PRO A 338 -12.17 -6.86 -32.23
N SER A 339 -11.27 -6.02 -32.74
CA SER A 339 -11.66 -4.80 -33.46
C SER A 339 -12.44 -5.16 -34.73
N SER A 340 -13.32 -4.26 -35.17
CA SER A 340 -14.00 -4.35 -36.48
C SER A 340 -13.29 -3.47 -37.52
N ASP A 341 -13.73 -3.57 -38.77
CA ASP A 341 -13.25 -2.68 -39.86
C ASP A 341 -13.61 -1.19 -39.61
N LEU A 342 -14.58 -0.93 -38.74
CA LEU A 342 -15.02 0.40 -38.39
C LEU A 342 -14.27 0.98 -37.18
N THR A 343 -13.47 0.16 -36.48
CA THR A 343 -12.75 0.61 -35.28
C THR A 343 -11.69 1.66 -35.64
N PRO A 344 -11.71 2.84 -35.03
CA PRO A 344 -10.70 3.88 -35.22
C PRO A 344 -9.30 3.31 -35.02
N ARG A 345 -8.40 3.62 -35.93
CA ARG A 345 -7.01 3.15 -35.82
C ARG A 345 -6.24 3.95 -34.79
N ALA A 346 -5.41 3.25 -34.05
CA ALA A 346 -4.47 3.89 -33.12
C ALA A 346 -3.52 4.85 -33.84
N LYS A 347 -3.13 5.89 -33.13
CA LYS A 347 -2.22 6.97 -33.60
C LYS A 347 -1.02 7.09 -32.64
N PRO A 348 -0.07 6.15 -32.72
CA PRO A 348 0.99 6.02 -31.73
C PRO A 348 2.02 7.15 -31.74
N PHE A 349 2.04 7.95 -32.81
CA PHE A 349 3.05 9.01 -33.02
C PHE A 349 2.44 10.40 -33.31
N GLU A 350 1.16 10.58 -33.01
CA GLU A 350 0.46 11.89 -33.19
C GLU A 350 0.10 12.54 -31.85
#